data_c4626aca483ee754aeaf490a3aed6906
#
_entry.id   c4626aca483ee754aeaf490a3aed6906
#
_cell.length_a   1.000
_cell.length_b   1.000
_cell.length_c   1.000
_cell.angle_alpha   90.00
_cell.angle_beta   90.00
_cell.angle_gamma   90.00
#
_symmetry.space_group_name_H-M   'P 1'
#
loop_
_entity.id
_entity.type
_entity.pdbx_description
1 polymer ?
#
loop_
_entity_poly.entity_id
_entity_poly.type
_entity_poly.pdbx_seq_one_letter_code
_entity_poly.pdbx_strand_id
1 'polypeptide(L)'
;SRTADLSRRHKVSKSKSGVITIAGGKLTTYRKMAQDTIDEALTQLQKSAKCKTKNLKLIGATTSTPKTNAKSAMHLAARFGTEASLINEMIAENPSLGEQLIAGLPYLKAEAVFAVKYEMARTLDDILSRRTRARIINRRASVASARAVAELIAPLLNWGEQEINNQVLAYCDSCADEDRAALAGRRRAAPGGRPRSSRPLDPEGRCR
;
A
#
# COMPACT_ATOMS: atom_id res chain seq x y z
N SER A 1 16.98 3.28 31.05
CA SER A 1 16.30 2.41 30.05
C SER A 1 16.71 2.88 28.67
N ARG A 2 17.13 1.96 27.80
CA ARG A 2 17.55 2.28 26.45
C ARG A 2 16.35 2.79 25.65
N THR A 3 16.48 3.90 24.93
CA THR A 3 15.48 4.50 24.07
C THR A 3 14.85 3.50 23.07
N ALA A 4 15.62 2.46 22.68
CA ALA A 4 15.16 1.37 21.82
C ALA A 4 14.09 0.47 22.47
N ASP A 5 14.04 0.37 23.80
CA ASP A 5 13.03 -0.44 24.51
C ASP A 5 11.71 0.31 24.70
N LEU A 6 11.74 1.64 24.76
CA LEU A 6 10.55 2.49 24.81
C LEU A 6 9.74 2.41 23.52
N SER A 7 10.37 2.20 22.36
CA SER A 7 9.70 2.14 21.05
C SER A 7 8.96 0.82 20.79
N ARG A 8 9.17 -0.22 21.60
CA ARG A 8 8.60 -1.57 21.38
C ARG A 8 7.24 -1.75 22.04
N ARG A 9 6.92 -0.95 23.07
CA ARG A 9 5.63 -0.97 23.77
C ARG A 9 4.84 0.28 23.44
N HIS A 10 3.55 0.13 23.21
CA HIS A 10 2.65 1.29 23.14
C HIS A 10 2.25 1.72 24.54
N LYS A 11 1.90 3.01 24.67
CA LYS A 11 1.38 3.61 25.89
C LYS A 11 0.07 4.30 25.56
N VAL A 12 -0.96 3.94 26.30
CA VAL A 12 -2.24 4.68 26.31
C VAL A 12 -2.18 5.68 27.47
N SER A 13 -2.54 6.91 27.22
CA SER A 13 -2.60 7.98 28.22
C SER A 13 -3.86 8.81 28.04
N LYS A 14 -4.33 9.39 29.16
CA LYS A 14 -5.51 10.23 29.20
C LYS A 14 -5.15 11.62 29.71
N SER A 15 -5.61 12.64 29.02
CA SER A 15 -5.47 14.03 29.46
C SER A 15 -6.54 14.40 30.51
N LYS A 16 -6.35 15.53 31.20
CA LYS A 16 -7.36 16.08 32.10
C LYS A 16 -8.67 16.41 31.39
N SER A 17 -8.63 16.74 30.09
CA SER A 17 -9.81 17.01 29.25
C SER A 17 -10.52 15.77 28.74
N GLY A 18 -10.02 14.56 29.07
CA GLY A 18 -10.62 13.30 28.63
C GLY A 18 -10.10 12.78 27.29
N VAL A 19 -9.17 13.48 26.62
CA VAL A 19 -8.57 12.99 25.37
C VAL A 19 -7.69 11.77 25.65
N ILE A 20 -7.93 10.67 24.93
CA ILE A 20 -7.12 9.46 24.99
C ILE A 20 -6.09 9.53 23.88
N THR A 21 -4.84 9.33 24.23
CA THR A 21 -3.71 9.32 23.30
C THR A 21 -3.01 7.98 23.37
N ILE A 22 -2.72 7.39 22.22
CA ILE A 22 -1.86 6.22 22.09
C ILE A 22 -0.60 6.59 21.35
N ALA A 23 0.56 6.18 21.86
CA ALA A 23 1.87 6.43 21.28
C ALA A 23 2.76 5.18 21.34
N GLY A 24 3.70 5.08 20.41
CA GLY A 24 4.59 3.92 20.27
C GLY A 24 3.92 2.73 19.59
N GLY A 25 4.46 1.54 19.80
CA GLY A 25 3.99 0.31 19.17
C GLY A 25 4.51 0.10 17.75
N LYS A 26 3.94 -0.86 17.04
CA LYS A 26 4.30 -1.24 15.67
C LYS A 26 3.04 -1.59 14.88
N LEU A 27 3.14 -1.58 13.55
CA LEU A 27 2.06 -2.03 12.69
C LEU A 27 1.58 -3.45 13.03
N THR A 28 2.48 -4.35 13.43
CA THR A 28 2.13 -5.73 13.82
C THR A 28 1.39 -5.82 15.16
N THR A 29 1.38 -4.77 15.97
CA THR A 29 0.69 -4.73 17.28
C THR A 29 -0.59 -3.89 17.26
N TYR A 30 -1.02 -3.40 16.07
CA TYR A 30 -2.15 -2.47 15.91
C TYR A 30 -3.44 -2.97 16.57
N ARG A 31 -3.76 -4.25 16.46
CA ARG A 31 -4.97 -4.84 17.08
C ARG A 31 -4.96 -4.68 18.61
N LYS A 32 -3.82 -4.97 19.25
CA LYS A 32 -3.68 -4.82 20.71
C LYS A 32 -3.69 -3.34 21.12
N MET A 33 -3.07 -2.48 20.32
CA MET A 33 -3.13 -1.03 20.51
C MET A 33 -4.56 -0.52 20.48
N ALA A 34 -5.32 -0.91 19.44
CA ALA A 34 -6.73 -0.57 19.32
C ALA A 34 -7.55 -1.08 20.50
N GLN A 35 -7.34 -2.34 20.92
CA GLN A 35 -8.02 -2.92 22.07
C GLN A 35 -7.77 -2.08 23.33
N ASP A 36 -6.51 -1.79 23.67
CA ASP A 36 -6.16 -1.09 24.90
C ASP A 36 -6.70 0.36 24.91
N THR A 37 -6.74 1.00 23.73
CA THR A 37 -7.33 2.33 23.58
C THR A 37 -8.85 2.31 23.78
N ILE A 38 -9.54 1.31 23.22
CA ILE A 38 -11.00 1.17 23.40
C ILE A 38 -11.34 0.77 24.84
N ASP A 39 -10.55 -0.08 25.48
CA ASP A 39 -10.75 -0.47 26.87
C ASP A 39 -10.67 0.78 27.80
N GLU A 40 -9.71 1.68 27.55
CA GLU A 40 -9.63 2.97 28.26
C GLU A 40 -10.84 3.88 27.97
N ALA A 41 -11.30 3.93 26.71
CA ALA A 41 -12.48 4.71 26.34
C ALA A 41 -13.75 4.17 27.02
N LEU A 42 -13.91 2.84 27.09
CA LEU A 42 -15.03 2.21 27.78
C LEU A 42 -15.02 2.53 29.28
N THR A 43 -13.85 2.55 29.90
CA THR A 43 -13.69 2.95 31.30
C THR A 43 -14.19 4.38 31.52
N GLN A 44 -13.85 5.33 30.64
CA GLN A 44 -14.35 6.70 30.73
C GLN A 44 -15.87 6.81 30.56
N LEU A 45 -16.44 6.00 29.69
CA LEU A 45 -17.87 5.96 29.42
C LEU A 45 -18.65 5.15 30.46
N GLN A 46 -17.97 4.61 31.49
CA GLN A 46 -18.55 3.71 32.49
C GLN A 46 -19.25 2.50 31.86
N LYS A 47 -18.69 2.02 30.73
CA LYS A 47 -19.17 0.85 30.00
C LYS A 47 -18.16 -0.28 30.08
N SER A 48 -18.66 -1.51 29.93
CA SER A 48 -17.82 -2.70 29.83
C SER A 48 -18.22 -3.53 28.62
N ALA A 49 -17.22 -3.97 27.83
CA ALA A 49 -17.43 -4.87 26.71
C ALA A 49 -16.22 -5.78 26.52
N LYS A 50 -16.47 -7.05 26.27
CA LYS A 50 -15.40 -8.01 25.99
C LYS A 50 -14.90 -7.85 24.55
N CYS A 51 -13.59 -7.68 24.38
CA CYS A 51 -12.98 -7.60 23.06
C CYS A 51 -13.18 -8.91 22.26
N LYS A 52 -13.73 -8.80 21.05
CA LYS A 52 -13.95 -9.92 20.12
C LYS A 52 -12.93 -9.99 18.99
N THR A 53 -12.05 -8.97 18.86
CA THR A 53 -11.18 -8.82 17.67
C THR A 53 -10.04 -9.83 17.59
N LYS A 54 -9.74 -10.57 18.67
CA LYS A 54 -8.65 -11.57 18.68
C LYS A 54 -8.84 -12.66 17.61
N ASN A 55 -10.08 -13.10 17.42
CA ASN A 55 -10.44 -14.19 16.51
C ASN A 55 -11.26 -13.69 15.30
N LEU A 56 -11.43 -12.40 15.17
CA LEU A 56 -12.14 -11.80 14.03
C LEU A 56 -11.27 -11.94 12.78
N LYS A 57 -11.80 -12.63 11.77
CA LYS A 57 -11.16 -12.70 10.47
C LYS A 57 -11.26 -11.34 9.76
N LEU A 58 -10.15 -10.90 9.16
CA LEU A 58 -10.18 -9.73 8.29
C LEU A 58 -10.95 -10.02 7.00
N ILE A 59 -11.52 -8.98 6.41
CA ILE A 59 -12.14 -9.08 5.09
C ILE A 59 -11.09 -9.61 4.11
N GLY A 60 -11.47 -10.51 3.23
CA GLY A 60 -10.56 -11.18 2.31
C GLY A 60 -9.78 -12.36 2.91
N ALA A 61 -9.73 -12.53 4.25
CA ALA A 61 -8.97 -13.62 4.86
C ALA A 61 -9.54 -14.99 4.47
N THR A 62 -8.70 -15.82 3.84
CA THR A 62 -9.03 -17.19 3.46
C THR A 62 -7.85 -18.12 3.72
N THR A 63 -8.15 -19.37 4.00
CA THR A 63 -7.18 -20.48 4.02
C THR A 63 -7.27 -21.33 2.75
N SER A 64 -8.21 -21.00 1.85
CA SER A 64 -8.44 -21.76 0.62
C SER A 64 -7.55 -21.21 -0.50
N THR A 65 -6.86 -22.11 -1.18
CA THR A 65 -6.20 -21.81 -2.46
C THR A 65 -7.15 -22.12 -3.60
N PRO A 66 -7.20 -21.31 -4.68
CA PRO A 66 -8.06 -21.61 -5.82
C PRO A 66 -7.63 -22.91 -6.50
N LYS A 67 -8.62 -23.75 -6.82
CA LYS A 67 -8.42 -25.01 -7.56
C LYS A 67 -8.32 -24.74 -9.07
N THR A 68 -7.42 -23.84 -9.48
CA THR A 68 -7.26 -23.45 -10.89
C THR A 68 -5.81 -23.08 -11.16
N ASN A 69 -5.38 -23.34 -12.39
CA ASN A 69 -4.06 -22.94 -12.89
C ASN A 69 -4.10 -21.63 -13.69
N ALA A 70 -5.27 -20.99 -13.80
CA ALA A 70 -5.39 -19.72 -14.49
C ALA A 70 -4.66 -18.61 -13.69
N LYS A 71 -3.68 -17.98 -14.32
CA LYS A 71 -2.82 -16.95 -13.68
C LYS A 71 -3.62 -15.80 -13.08
N SER A 72 -4.67 -15.33 -13.79
CA SER A 72 -5.54 -14.26 -13.32
C SER A 72 -6.32 -14.65 -12.05
N ALA A 73 -6.88 -15.87 -12.01
CA ALA A 73 -7.61 -16.34 -10.85
C ALA A 73 -6.68 -16.55 -9.64
N MET A 74 -5.46 -17.04 -9.85
CA MET A 74 -4.46 -17.13 -8.79
C MET A 74 -4.04 -15.77 -8.28
N HIS A 75 -3.85 -14.78 -9.17
CA HIS A 75 -3.54 -13.41 -8.82
C HIS A 75 -4.64 -12.79 -7.97
N LEU A 76 -5.89 -12.87 -8.40
CA LEU A 76 -7.03 -12.33 -7.66
C LEU A 76 -7.19 -12.99 -6.29
N ALA A 77 -7.09 -14.32 -6.21
CA ALA A 77 -7.20 -15.03 -4.95
C ALA A 77 -6.08 -14.69 -3.96
N ALA A 78 -4.85 -14.57 -4.44
CA ALA A 78 -3.71 -14.20 -3.60
C ALA A 78 -3.81 -12.75 -3.08
N ARG A 79 -4.47 -11.88 -3.84
CA ARG A 79 -4.54 -10.45 -3.56
C ARG A 79 -5.77 -10.07 -2.74
N PHE A 80 -6.92 -10.64 -3.08
CA PHE A 80 -8.23 -10.27 -2.53
C PHE A 80 -8.85 -11.38 -1.65
N GLY A 81 -8.30 -12.59 -1.68
CA GLY A 81 -8.82 -13.70 -0.90
C GLY A 81 -10.29 -14.00 -1.22
N THR A 82 -11.18 -13.96 -0.21
CA THR A 82 -12.62 -14.20 -0.40
C THR A 82 -13.30 -13.14 -1.25
N GLU A 83 -12.78 -11.93 -1.33
CA GLU A 83 -13.35 -10.85 -2.15
C GLU A 83 -13.08 -11.00 -3.65
N ALA A 84 -12.21 -11.95 -4.04
CA ALA A 84 -12.00 -12.28 -5.45
C ALA A 84 -13.30 -12.69 -6.17
N SER A 85 -14.31 -13.20 -5.45
CA SER A 85 -15.64 -13.50 -6.01
C SER A 85 -16.32 -12.25 -6.55
N LEU A 86 -16.29 -11.15 -5.81
CA LEU A 86 -16.89 -9.87 -6.24
C LEU A 86 -16.23 -9.34 -7.53
N ILE A 87 -14.91 -9.47 -7.64
CA ILE A 87 -14.19 -9.07 -8.84
C ILE A 87 -14.56 -9.97 -10.02
N ASN A 88 -14.69 -11.28 -9.80
CA ASN A 88 -15.13 -12.21 -10.83
C ASN A 88 -16.58 -11.95 -11.29
N GLU A 89 -17.49 -11.58 -10.38
CA GLU A 89 -18.85 -11.15 -10.71
C GLU A 89 -18.84 -9.89 -11.60
N MET A 90 -18.02 -8.89 -11.27
CA MET A 90 -17.86 -7.70 -12.09
C MET A 90 -17.33 -8.03 -13.51
N ILE A 91 -16.42 -8.98 -13.62
CA ILE A 91 -15.91 -9.46 -14.92
C ILE A 91 -16.99 -10.24 -15.67
N ALA A 92 -17.82 -11.03 -14.99
CA ALA A 92 -18.92 -11.75 -15.62
C ALA A 92 -20.00 -10.78 -16.17
N GLU A 93 -20.29 -9.70 -15.46
CA GLU A 93 -21.19 -8.65 -15.92
C GLU A 93 -20.61 -7.82 -17.08
N ASN A 94 -19.32 -7.54 -17.04
CA ASN A 94 -18.60 -6.81 -18.08
C ASN A 94 -17.25 -7.47 -18.40
N PRO A 95 -17.17 -8.35 -19.43
CA PRO A 95 -15.97 -9.08 -19.79
C PRO A 95 -14.74 -8.20 -20.10
N SER A 96 -14.92 -6.95 -20.54
CA SER A 96 -13.81 -6.04 -20.77
C SER A 96 -13.02 -5.70 -19.51
N LEU A 97 -13.63 -5.85 -18.31
CA LEU A 97 -12.96 -5.68 -17.03
C LEU A 97 -11.96 -6.79 -16.72
N GLY A 98 -12.06 -7.93 -17.42
CA GLY A 98 -11.07 -9.02 -17.33
C GLY A 98 -9.77 -8.75 -18.11
N GLU A 99 -9.73 -7.67 -18.89
CA GLU A 99 -8.53 -7.29 -19.62
C GLU A 99 -7.48 -6.69 -18.69
N GLN A 100 -6.23 -6.71 -19.17
CA GLN A 100 -5.09 -6.18 -18.44
C GLN A 100 -5.20 -4.65 -18.26
N LEU A 101 -5.03 -4.18 -17.02
CA LEU A 101 -5.07 -2.76 -16.68
C LEU A 101 -3.81 -2.02 -17.14
N ILE A 102 -2.65 -2.67 -16.97
CA ILE A 102 -1.32 -2.09 -17.24
C ILE A 102 -0.50 -3.13 -17.97
N ALA A 103 0.00 -2.79 -19.14
CA ALA A 103 0.79 -3.69 -19.97
C ALA A 103 1.97 -4.31 -19.21
N GLY A 104 2.08 -5.64 -19.26
CA GLY A 104 3.16 -6.40 -18.62
C GLY A 104 3.03 -6.58 -17.10
N LEU A 105 1.94 -6.11 -16.48
CA LEU A 105 1.64 -6.32 -15.06
C LEU A 105 0.38 -7.18 -14.89
N PRO A 106 0.24 -7.93 -13.80
CA PRO A 106 -0.84 -8.91 -13.64
C PRO A 106 -2.22 -8.29 -13.34
N TYR A 107 -2.30 -6.99 -13.20
CA TYR A 107 -3.51 -6.28 -12.77
C TYR A 107 -4.57 -6.25 -13.87
N LEU A 108 -5.83 -6.45 -13.47
CA LEU A 108 -7.01 -6.40 -14.34
C LEU A 108 -7.74 -5.06 -14.20
N LYS A 109 -8.47 -4.66 -15.22
CA LYS A 109 -9.31 -3.46 -15.20
C LYS A 109 -10.33 -3.50 -14.07
N ALA A 110 -10.89 -4.68 -13.76
CA ALA A 110 -11.79 -4.89 -12.64
C ALA A 110 -11.20 -4.46 -11.30
N GLU A 111 -9.88 -4.60 -11.10
CA GLU A 111 -9.22 -4.20 -9.84
C GLU A 111 -9.25 -2.67 -9.64
N ALA A 112 -9.15 -1.88 -10.70
CA ALA A 112 -9.29 -0.43 -10.61
C ALA A 112 -10.73 -0.01 -10.25
N VAL A 113 -11.72 -0.68 -10.86
CA VAL A 113 -13.14 -0.47 -10.53
C VAL A 113 -13.45 -0.89 -9.09
N PHE A 114 -12.93 -2.04 -8.65
CA PHE A 114 -13.05 -2.52 -7.27
C PHE A 114 -12.44 -1.53 -6.28
N ALA A 115 -11.26 -0.99 -6.59
CA ALA A 115 -10.57 -0.03 -5.74
C ALA A 115 -11.40 1.25 -5.52
N VAL A 116 -12.12 1.73 -6.54
CA VAL A 116 -13.03 2.88 -6.40
C VAL A 116 -14.26 2.52 -5.59
N LYS A 117 -14.90 1.38 -5.88
CA LYS A 117 -16.17 0.98 -5.26
C LYS A 117 -16.01 0.55 -3.79
N TYR A 118 -14.95 -0.17 -3.48
CA TYR A 118 -14.80 -0.87 -2.19
C TYR A 118 -13.57 -0.45 -1.37
N GLU A 119 -12.56 0.16 -1.98
CA GLU A 119 -11.31 0.53 -1.30
C GLU A 119 -11.08 2.05 -1.20
N MET A 120 -12.13 2.85 -1.46
CA MET A 120 -12.11 4.31 -1.32
C MET A 120 -11.05 5.02 -2.18
N ALA A 121 -10.65 4.46 -3.31
CA ALA A 121 -9.77 5.16 -4.24
C ALA A 121 -10.50 6.36 -4.86
N ARG A 122 -9.88 7.54 -4.82
CA ARG A 122 -10.46 8.81 -5.27
C ARG A 122 -9.61 9.53 -6.31
N THR A 123 -8.37 9.12 -6.47
CA THR A 123 -7.42 9.71 -7.39
C THR A 123 -6.78 8.63 -8.26
N LEU A 124 -6.21 9.05 -9.39
CA LEU A 124 -5.43 8.16 -10.25
C LEU A 124 -4.20 7.60 -9.50
N ASP A 125 -3.59 8.41 -8.64
CA ASP A 125 -2.47 7.98 -7.81
C ASP A 125 -2.88 6.93 -6.76
N ASP A 126 -4.13 6.95 -6.25
CA ASP A 126 -4.63 5.88 -5.40
C ASP A 126 -4.60 4.54 -6.11
N ILE A 127 -5.06 4.49 -7.37
CA ILE A 127 -5.08 3.27 -8.16
C ILE A 127 -3.66 2.79 -8.47
N LEU A 128 -2.85 3.64 -9.08
CA LEU A 128 -1.57 3.25 -9.68
C LEU A 128 -0.43 3.12 -8.66
N SER A 129 -0.49 3.88 -7.56
CA SER A 129 0.57 3.87 -6.54
C SER A 129 0.20 3.06 -5.30
N ARG A 130 -1.04 3.14 -4.83
CA ARG A 130 -1.44 2.58 -3.53
C ARG A 130 -2.16 1.25 -3.66
N ARG A 131 -3.12 1.13 -4.57
CA ARG A 131 -3.93 -0.09 -4.72
C ARG A 131 -3.22 -1.14 -5.55
N THR A 132 -2.68 -0.81 -6.73
CA THR A 132 -1.95 -1.77 -7.56
C THR A 132 -0.44 -1.78 -7.31
N ARG A 133 0.13 -0.69 -6.79
CA ARG A 133 1.59 -0.48 -6.67
C ARG A 133 2.35 -0.53 -8.00
N ALA A 134 1.65 -0.35 -9.12
CA ALA A 134 2.22 -0.39 -10.45
C ALA A 134 3.36 0.61 -10.64
N ARG A 135 3.23 1.80 -10.03
CA ARG A 135 4.26 2.85 -10.02
C ARG A 135 5.62 2.36 -9.53
N ILE A 136 5.63 1.53 -8.48
CA ILE A 136 6.88 1.01 -7.90
C ILE A 136 7.43 -0.15 -8.74
N ILE A 137 6.55 -0.99 -9.29
CA ILE A 137 6.93 -2.20 -10.04
C ILE A 137 7.41 -1.84 -11.44
N ASN A 138 6.65 -1.02 -12.16
CA ASN A 138 6.99 -0.56 -13.51
C ASN A 138 6.42 0.85 -13.75
N ARG A 139 7.18 1.88 -13.37
CA ARG A 139 6.76 3.28 -13.50
C ARG A 139 6.43 3.66 -14.93
N ARG A 140 7.24 3.24 -15.90
CA ARG A 140 7.03 3.57 -17.32
C ARG A 140 5.70 3.02 -17.84
N ALA A 141 5.40 1.75 -17.58
CA ALA A 141 4.14 1.15 -17.97
C ALA A 141 2.95 1.80 -17.23
N SER A 142 3.13 2.16 -15.97
CA SER A 142 2.13 2.85 -15.17
C SER A 142 1.79 4.24 -15.72
N VAL A 143 2.80 5.03 -16.08
CA VAL A 143 2.63 6.35 -16.74
C VAL A 143 1.97 6.19 -18.11
N ALA A 144 2.40 5.23 -18.91
CA ALA A 144 1.81 4.97 -20.23
C ALA A 144 0.32 4.57 -20.16
N SER A 145 -0.11 3.94 -19.06
CA SER A 145 -1.49 3.51 -18.84
C SER A 145 -2.35 4.57 -18.13
N ALA A 146 -1.76 5.68 -17.67
CA ALA A 146 -2.40 6.65 -16.79
C ALA A 146 -3.72 7.19 -17.37
N ARG A 147 -3.73 7.57 -18.65
CA ARG A 147 -4.92 8.10 -19.34
C ARG A 147 -6.05 7.07 -19.40
N ALA A 148 -5.75 5.87 -19.87
CA ALA A 148 -6.74 4.80 -20.00
C ALA A 148 -7.32 4.38 -18.63
N VAL A 149 -6.51 4.38 -17.58
CA VAL A 149 -6.99 4.10 -16.22
C VAL A 149 -7.87 5.23 -15.70
N ALA A 150 -7.51 6.48 -15.95
CA ALA A 150 -8.32 7.63 -15.56
C ALA A 150 -9.70 7.60 -16.26
N GLU A 151 -9.74 7.33 -17.55
CA GLU A 151 -10.98 7.17 -18.32
C GLU A 151 -11.86 6.02 -17.83
N LEU A 152 -11.25 4.90 -17.45
CA LEU A 152 -11.96 3.74 -16.90
C LEU A 152 -12.69 4.06 -15.59
N ILE A 153 -12.06 4.83 -14.69
CA ILE A 153 -12.64 5.13 -13.37
C ILE A 153 -13.47 6.44 -13.35
N ALA A 154 -13.33 7.28 -14.36
CA ALA A 154 -13.99 8.59 -14.44
C ALA A 154 -15.52 8.52 -14.25
N PRO A 155 -16.27 7.58 -14.85
CA PRO A 155 -17.72 7.49 -14.65
C PRO A 155 -18.10 7.19 -13.19
N LEU A 156 -17.26 6.46 -12.47
CA LEU A 156 -17.51 6.09 -11.08
C LEU A 156 -17.28 7.25 -10.10
N LEU A 157 -16.45 8.21 -10.51
CA LEU A 157 -16.04 9.37 -9.71
C LEU A 157 -16.68 10.68 -10.20
N ASN A 158 -17.55 10.60 -11.23
CA ASN A 158 -18.15 11.74 -11.89
C ASN A 158 -17.11 12.74 -12.43
N TRP A 159 -16.01 12.23 -12.99
CA TRP A 159 -15.00 13.07 -13.63
C TRP A 159 -15.39 13.42 -15.05
N GLY A 160 -15.36 14.71 -15.35
CA GLY A 160 -15.37 15.20 -16.73
C GLY A 160 -13.96 15.22 -17.33
N GLU A 161 -13.84 15.57 -18.59
CA GLU A 161 -12.59 15.59 -19.37
C GLU A 161 -11.50 16.46 -18.69
N GLN A 162 -11.88 17.59 -18.12
CA GLN A 162 -10.95 18.48 -17.41
C GLN A 162 -10.32 17.78 -16.21
N GLU A 163 -11.13 17.06 -15.42
CA GLU A 163 -10.63 16.35 -14.24
C GLU A 163 -9.75 15.15 -14.63
N ILE A 164 -10.11 14.41 -15.66
CA ILE A 164 -9.28 13.37 -16.23
C ILE A 164 -7.89 13.93 -16.58
N ASN A 165 -7.84 15.05 -17.28
CA ASN A 165 -6.57 15.70 -17.66
C ASN A 165 -5.77 16.12 -16.43
N ASN A 166 -6.43 16.73 -15.43
CA ASN A 166 -5.78 17.14 -14.18
C ASN A 166 -5.15 15.94 -13.44
N GLN A 167 -5.89 14.84 -13.32
CA GLN A 167 -5.42 13.62 -12.65
C GLN A 167 -4.23 12.98 -13.37
N VAL A 168 -4.28 12.93 -14.71
CA VAL A 168 -3.17 12.40 -15.52
C VAL A 168 -1.94 13.26 -15.39
N LEU A 169 -2.05 14.58 -15.52
CA LEU A 169 -0.94 15.52 -15.37
C LEU A 169 -0.32 15.42 -13.99
N ALA A 170 -1.12 15.51 -12.93
CA ALA A 170 -0.63 15.43 -11.55
C ALA A 170 0.12 14.11 -11.27
N TYR A 171 -0.39 12.99 -11.80
CA TYR A 171 0.27 11.70 -11.66
C TYR A 171 1.60 11.63 -12.42
N CYS A 172 1.63 12.08 -13.68
CA CYS A 172 2.83 12.07 -14.51
C CYS A 172 3.92 12.99 -13.96
N ASP A 173 3.54 14.19 -13.51
CA ASP A 173 4.48 15.16 -12.90
C ASP A 173 5.08 14.60 -11.61
N SER A 174 4.27 14.00 -10.76
CA SER A 174 4.76 13.33 -9.55
C SER A 174 5.74 12.18 -9.86
N CYS A 175 5.51 11.41 -10.92
CA CYS A 175 6.43 10.38 -11.36
C CYS A 175 7.76 10.96 -11.88
N ALA A 176 7.69 12.06 -12.64
CA ALA A 176 8.86 12.76 -13.17
C ALA A 176 9.70 13.41 -12.06
N ASP A 177 9.05 13.95 -11.02
CA ASP A 177 9.73 14.50 -9.85
C ASP A 177 10.57 13.45 -9.11
N GLU A 178 10.01 12.25 -8.92
CA GLU A 178 10.76 11.14 -8.31
C GLU A 178 11.96 10.72 -9.16
N ASP A 179 11.83 10.70 -10.49
CA ASP A 179 12.95 10.38 -11.39
C ASP A 179 14.03 11.44 -11.28
N ARG A 180 13.66 12.72 -11.23
CA ARG A 180 14.60 13.83 -11.02
C ARG A 180 15.32 13.72 -9.68
N ALA A 181 14.60 13.45 -8.60
CA ALA A 181 15.16 13.27 -7.27
C ALA A 181 16.14 12.08 -7.20
N ALA A 182 15.78 10.96 -7.82
CA ALA A 182 16.64 9.78 -7.89
C ALA A 182 17.95 10.04 -8.66
N LEU A 183 17.89 10.78 -9.76
CA LEU A 183 19.07 11.19 -10.53
C LEU A 183 19.97 12.16 -9.74
N ALA A 184 19.39 13.12 -9.04
CA ALA A 184 20.13 14.06 -8.19
C ALA A 184 20.82 13.32 -7.01
N GLY A 185 20.14 12.36 -6.40
CA GLY A 185 20.71 11.50 -5.35
C GLY A 185 21.89 10.68 -5.85
N ARG A 186 21.79 10.09 -7.04
CA ARG A 186 22.90 9.34 -7.68
C ARG A 186 24.11 10.20 -7.96
N ARG A 187 23.93 11.45 -8.42
CA ARG A 187 25.03 12.40 -8.66
C ARG A 187 25.76 12.80 -7.36
N ARG A 188 25.03 12.90 -6.23
CA ARG A 188 25.63 13.18 -4.91
C ARG A 188 26.33 11.95 -4.31
N ALA A 189 25.86 10.77 -4.61
CA ALA A 189 26.41 9.51 -4.15
C ALA A 189 27.55 8.97 -5.04
N ALA A 190 27.81 9.56 -6.21
CA ALA A 190 28.98 9.22 -7.01
C ALA A 190 30.24 9.56 -6.19
N PRO A 191 31.07 8.58 -5.79
CA PRO A 191 32.25 8.84 -4.98
C PRO A 191 33.20 9.66 -5.84
N GLY A 192 33.44 10.90 -5.44
CA GLY A 192 34.70 11.53 -5.72
C GLY A 192 35.76 10.58 -5.16
N GLY A 193 36.46 9.91 -6.07
CA GLY A 193 37.39 8.84 -5.71
C GLY A 193 38.44 9.35 -4.73
N ARG A 194 38.27 9.01 -3.46
CA ARG A 194 39.40 8.80 -2.60
C ARG A 194 39.85 7.36 -2.84
N PRO A 195 41.09 7.13 -3.32
CA PRO A 195 41.63 5.80 -3.36
C PRO A 195 41.56 5.25 -1.93
N ARG A 196 40.88 4.10 -1.75
CA ARG A 196 41.05 3.31 -0.54
C ARG A 196 42.56 3.09 -0.42
N SER A 197 43.21 3.73 0.57
CA SER A 197 44.55 3.36 0.97
C SER A 197 44.46 1.88 1.28
N SER A 198 45.06 1.08 0.41
CA SER A 198 45.36 -0.31 0.71
C SER A 198 46.23 -0.28 1.94
N ARG A 199 45.65 -0.64 3.12
CA ARG A 199 46.47 -1.00 4.28
C ARG A 199 47.33 -2.18 3.86
N PRO A 200 48.63 -2.08 3.99
CA PRO A 200 49.46 -3.22 3.73
C PRO A 200 49.09 -4.34 4.70
N LEU A 201 48.85 -5.51 4.14
CA LEU A 201 48.73 -6.73 4.92
C LEU A 201 50.07 -7.02 5.56
N ASP A 202 50.06 -7.54 6.79
CA ASP A 202 51.27 -8.06 7.41
C ASP A 202 51.79 -9.30 6.64
N PRO A 203 53.02 -9.76 6.87
CA PRO A 203 53.57 -10.89 6.16
C PRO A 203 52.81 -12.21 6.35
N GLU A 204 51.81 -12.23 7.24
CA GLU A 204 50.98 -13.40 7.55
C GLU A 204 49.53 -13.25 7.06
N GLY A 205 49.18 -12.17 6.32
CA GLY A 205 47.87 -12.01 5.63
C GLY A 205 46.69 -11.67 6.55
N ARG A 206 46.92 -11.13 7.76
CA ARG A 206 45.84 -10.78 8.72
C ARG A 206 45.55 -9.27 8.71
N CYS A 207 44.27 -8.90 8.74
CA CYS A 207 43.81 -7.53 9.01
C CYS A 207 43.95 -7.21 10.51
N ARG A 208 44.72 -6.17 10.84
CA ARG A 208 44.68 -5.52 12.15
C ARG A 208 43.64 -4.41 12.21
#